data_fd643091718cce2aed66d57143b674d1
#
_entry.id   fd643091718cce2aed66d57143b674d1
#
_cell.length_a   1.000
_cell.length_b   1.000
_cell.length_c   1.000
_cell.angle_alpha   90.00
_cell.angle_beta   90.00
_cell.angle_gamma   90.00
#
_symmetry.space_group_name_H-M   'P 1'
#
loop_
_entity.id
_entity.type
_entity.pdbx_description
1 polymer ?
#
loop_
_entity_poly.entity_id
_entity_poly.type
_entity_poly.pdbx_seq_one_letter_code
_entity_poly.pdbx_strand_id
1 'polypeptide(L)'
;MKINLITALSSHQVEDQVIEVLLKHDFQLQKRLLSPSDFDLKLISSISALRILIISDKDFGLNWREIRRESDENLSILILDVDKRFSSDEILQQANQALRGSNEALPTGDSIRRDSWVLFTGSDGSPGISTLALNTAQEYSKLAQMLLIDADLSQQSLSQMVGERVSYQRSALNNALSLQSIASFDEIESREDESVFIDVGSAPVMSQAVSDRRTEGKFFMQALNSCSHIIYIIHQDSRALYQLEQFEEFLKMFSSKLNVIYLLNKESSSSSRPLFRKSFRSKIDGKPHFFMPYEYGNLERARNRYATLSEVNSRSSLSRALRELAIYLHKII
;
A
#
# COMPACT_ATOMS: atom_id res chain seq x y z
N MET A 1 -13.74 -8.87 -24.95
CA MET A 1 -13.24 -7.69 -25.72
C MET A 1 -11.75 -7.89 -25.89
N LYS A 2 -11.25 -8.00 -27.13
CA LYS A 2 -9.81 -8.26 -27.37
C LYS A 2 -8.98 -7.02 -27.09
N ILE A 3 -7.80 -7.23 -26.52
CA ILE A 3 -6.85 -6.18 -26.20
C ILE A 3 -5.85 -6.06 -27.35
N ASN A 4 -5.62 -4.85 -27.84
CA ASN A 4 -4.68 -4.61 -28.92
C ASN A 4 -3.24 -4.65 -28.39
N LEU A 5 -2.41 -5.53 -28.97
CA LEU A 5 -1.01 -5.72 -28.63
C LEU A 5 -0.12 -5.04 -29.66
N ILE A 6 0.82 -4.24 -29.19
CA ILE A 6 1.95 -3.72 -29.99
C ILE A 6 3.23 -4.22 -29.33
N THR A 7 4.16 -4.77 -30.10
CA THR A 7 5.47 -5.20 -29.60
C THR A 7 6.58 -4.30 -30.12
N ALA A 8 7.56 -4.04 -29.29
CA ALA A 8 8.73 -3.18 -29.53
C ALA A 8 9.92 -3.75 -28.77
N LEU A 9 10.33 -4.98 -29.12
CA LEU A 9 11.38 -5.73 -28.43
C LEU A 9 12.62 -5.84 -29.31
N SER A 10 13.80 -5.65 -28.72
CA SER A 10 15.10 -5.78 -29.38
C SER A 10 15.45 -7.24 -29.74
N SER A 11 14.89 -8.20 -28.97
CA SER A 11 15.08 -9.63 -29.19
C SER A 11 13.90 -10.26 -29.90
N HIS A 12 14.05 -10.69 -31.15
CA HIS A 12 13.01 -11.40 -31.91
C HIS A 12 12.57 -12.70 -31.25
N GLN A 13 13.48 -13.42 -30.59
CA GLN A 13 13.13 -14.67 -29.92
C GLN A 13 12.21 -14.44 -28.73
N VAL A 14 12.47 -13.40 -27.91
CA VAL A 14 11.61 -13.01 -26.81
C VAL A 14 10.28 -12.49 -27.32
N GLU A 15 10.30 -11.70 -28.41
CA GLU A 15 9.10 -11.17 -29.04
C GLU A 15 8.16 -12.28 -29.51
N ASP A 16 8.68 -13.29 -30.22
CA ASP A 16 7.88 -14.41 -30.71
C ASP A 16 7.27 -15.21 -29.56
N GLN A 17 8.03 -15.44 -28.48
CA GLN A 17 7.50 -16.09 -27.27
C GLN A 17 6.37 -15.28 -26.63
N VAL A 18 6.55 -13.97 -26.46
CA VAL A 18 5.54 -13.06 -25.90
C VAL A 18 4.27 -13.08 -26.74
N ILE A 19 4.40 -12.97 -28.06
CA ILE A 19 3.27 -12.99 -28.99
C ILE A 19 2.55 -14.34 -28.92
N GLU A 20 3.27 -15.46 -28.99
CA GLU A 20 2.68 -16.80 -28.91
C GLU A 20 1.85 -16.99 -27.63
N VAL A 21 2.37 -16.55 -26.49
CA VAL A 21 1.69 -16.65 -25.20
C VAL A 21 0.43 -15.80 -25.19
N LEU A 22 0.52 -14.53 -25.58
CA LEU A 22 -0.59 -13.59 -25.45
C LEU A 22 -1.70 -13.83 -26.47
N LEU A 23 -1.39 -14.29 -27.67
CA LEU A 23 -2.40 -14.64 -28.69
C LEU A 23 -3.28 -15.84 -28.30
N LYS A 24 -2.83 -16.69 -27.36
CA LYS A 24 -3.64 -17.79 -26.80
C LYS A 24 -4.71 -17.28 -25.81
N HIS A 25 -4.63 -15.99 -25.45
CA HIS A 25 -5.54 -15.31 -24.55
C HIS A 25 -6.29 -14.17 -25.28
N ASP A 26 -6.91 -13.24 -24.56
CA ASP A 26 -7.75 -12.19 -25.15
C ASP A 26 -6.95 -11.03 -25.79
N PHE A 27 -5.79 -11.30 -26.39
CA PHE A 27 -4.96 -10.31 -27.06
C PHE A 27 -5.02 -10.48 -28.59
N GLN A 28 -4.85 -9.35 -29.30
CA GLN A 28 -4.77 -9.32 -30.76
C GLN A 28 -3.58 -8.46 -31.18
N LEU A 29 -2.61 -9.05 -31.87
CA LEU A 29 -1.46 -8.33 -32.40
C LEU A 29 -1.88 -7.32 -33.45
N GLN A 30 -1.56 -6.05 -33.23
CA GLN A 30 -1.83 -4.96 -34.17
C GLN A 30 -0.57 -4.61 -34.97
N LYS A 31 0.57 -4.51 -34.28
CA LYS A 31 1.83 -4.13 -34.94
C LYS A 31 3.03 -4.67 -34.20
N ARG A 32 4.07 -5.05 -34.95
CA ARG A 32 5.44 -5.22 -34.48
C ARG A 32 6.24 -3.98 -34.90
N LEU A 33 6.89 -3.33 -33.98
CA LEU A 33 7.81 -2.25 -34.26
C LEU A 33 9.22 -2.83 -34.41
N LEU A 34 9.83 -2.63 -35.55
CA LEU A 34 11.16 -3.16 -35.87
C LEU A 34 12.26 -2.14 -35.51
N SER A 35 11.88 -0.87 -35.43
CA SER A 35 12.78 0.22 -35.05
C SER A 35 12.03 1.33 -34.30
N PRO A 36 12.71 2.20 -33.54
CA PRO A 36 12.09 3.36 -32.90
C PRO A 36 11.36 4.29 -33.87
N SER A 37 11.82 4.37 -35.13
CA SER A 37 11.18 5.20 -36.16
C SER A 37 9.83 4.69 -36.65
N ASP A 38 9.48 3.42 -36.36
CA ASP A 38 8.19 2.82 -36.71
C ASP A 38 7.08 3.23 -35.72
N PHE A 39 7.45 3.87 -34.63
CA PHE A 39 6.52 4.36 -33.63
C PHE A 39 5.90 5.69 -34.08
N ASP A 40 4.58 5.74 -34.18
CA ASP A 40 3.81 6.95 -34.47
C ASP A 40 2.66 7.08 -33.46
N LEU A 41 2.63 8.19 -32.71
CA LEU A 41 1.52 8.51 -31.80
C LEU A 41 0.16 8.56 -32.51
N LYS A 42 0.12 8.91 -33.81
CA LYS A 42 -1.11 8.88 -34.61
C LYS A 42 -1.65 7.47 -34.78
N LEU A 43 -0.80 6.45 -34.75
CA LEU A 43 -1.23 5.06 -34.78
C LEU A 43 -2.03 4.70 -33.53
N ILE A 44 -1.59 5.20 -32.36
CA ILE A 44 -2.24 4.99 -31.07
C ILE A 44 -3.59 5.72 -31.05
N SER A 45 -3.64 6.98 -31.50
CA SER A 45 -4.88 7.76 -31.53
C SER A 45 -5.92 7.22 -32.52
N SER A 46 -5.51 6.56 -33.62
CA SER A 46 -6.43 5.91 -34.54
C SER A 46 -7.10 4.64 -33.99
N ILE A 47 -6.50 4.04 -32.94
CA ILE A 47 -7.00 2.84 -32.25
C ILE A 47 -7.71 3.22 -30.92
N SER A 48 -7.89 4.52 -30.67
CA SER A 48 -8.22 5.13 -29.38
C SER A 48 -9.51 4.66 -28.68
N ALA A 49 -10.39 3.90 -29.34
CA ALA A 49 -11.58 3.32 -28.70
C ALA A 49 -11.32 2.01 -27.93
N LEU A 50 -10.12 1.44 -28.00
CA LEU A 50 -9.80 0.11 -27.51
C LEU A 50 -8.57 0.17 -26.57
N ARG A 51 -8.51 -0.74 -25.59
CA ARG A 51 -7.31 -0.88 -24.75
C ARG A 51 -6.13 -1.34 -25.58
N ILE A 52 -4.99 -0.67 -25.42
CA ILE A 52 -3.74 -0.97 -26.11
C ILE A 52 -2.70 -1.36 -25.07
N LEU A 53 -2.02 -2.47 -25.28
CA LEU A 53 -0.82 -2.87 -24.54
C LEU A 53 0.39 -2.78 -25.45
N ILE A 54 1.37 -1.97 -25.08
CA ILE A 54 2.69 -1.99 -25.71
C ILE A 54 3.64 -2.78 -24.82
N ILE A 55 4.32 -3.76 -25.40
CA ILE A 55 5.39 -4.51 -24.74
C ILE A 55 6.71 -4.13 -25.37
N SER A 56 7.64 -3.64 -24.56
CA SER A 56 8.94 -3.19 -24.99
C SER A 56 10.06 -3.63 -24.05
N ASP A 57 11.29 -3.33 -24.39
CA ASP A 57 12.45 -3.46 -23.52
C ASP A 57 13.25 -2.14 -23.45
N LYS A 58 14.30 -2.14 -22.62
CA LYS A 58 15.15 -0.95 -22.42
C LYS A 58 16.02 -0.62 -23.65
N ASP A 59 16.35 -1.63 -24.45
CA ASP A 59 17.30 -1.52 -25.54
C ASP A 59 16.64 -1.12 -26.87
N PHE A 60 15.30 -1.16 -26.92
CA PHE A 60 14.56 -0.73 -28.12
C PHE A 60 14.70 0.77 -28.44
N GLY A 61 15.14 1.60 -27.48
CA GLY A 61 15.55 2.97 -27.72
C GLY A 61 14.43 4.01 -27.77
N LEU A 62 13.22 3.71 -27.32
CA LEU A 62 12.10 4.67 -27.19
C LEU A 62 12.03 5.27 -25.79
N ASN A 63 11.72 6.56 -25.71
CA ASN A 63 11.47 7.26 -24.45
C ASN A 63 10.03 6.99 -23.95
N TRP A 64 9.81 5.83 -23.32
CA TRP A 64 8.50 5.40 -22.84
C TRP A 64 7.89 6.33 -21.80
N ARG A 65 8.70 7.11 -21.07
CA ARG A 65 8.21 8.11 -20.11
C ARG A 65 7.53 9.29 -20.80
N GLU A 66 8.07 9.73 -21.91
CA GLU A 66 7.53 10.82 -22.73
C GLU A 66 6.26 10.37 -23.44
N ILE A 67 6.31 9.19 -24.08
CA ILE A 67 5.14 8.58 -24.72
C ILE A 67 3.97 8.41 -23.76
N ARG A 68 4.23 7.99 -22.53
CA ARG A 68 3.20 7.82 -21.50
C ARG A 68 2.58 9.15 -21.07
N ARG A 69 3.34 10.26 -21.03
CA ARG A 69 2.80 11.60 -20.69
C ARG A 69 1.88 12.16 -21.76
N GLU A 70 2.11 11.80 -23.02
CA GLU A 70 1.38 12.31 -24.17
C GLU A 70 0.21 11.39 -24.60
N SER A 71 0.02 10.26 -23.93
CA SER A 71 -0.93 9.21 -24.31
C SER A 71 -2.18 9.22 -23.43
N ASP A 72 -3.29 8.75 -24.01
CA ASP A 72 -4.58 8.58 -23.35
C ASP A 72 -4.56 7.46 -22.29
N GLU A 73 -5.53 7.48 -21.36
CA GLU A 73 -5.73 6.50 -20.28
C GLU A 73 -5.88 5.04 -20.76
N ASN A 74 -6.10 4.82 -22.05
CA ASN A 74 -6.29 3.49 -22.64
C ASN A 74 -4.99 2.79 -23.02
N LEU A 75 -3.83 3.49 -22.94
CA LEU A 75 -2.52 2.96 -23.26
C LEU A 75 -1.84 2.39 -22.02
N SER A 76 -1.45 1.13 -22.08
CA SER A 76 -0.61 0.46 -21.09
C SER A 76 0.75 0.12 -21.70
N ILE A 77 1.83 0.30 -20.97
CA ILE A 77 3.19 -0.01 -21.42
C ILE A 77 3.82 -0.99 -20.43
N LEU A 78 4.30 -2.12 -20.92
CA LEU A 78 5.06 -3.12 -20.16
C LEU A 78 6.50 -3.12 -20.69
N ILE A 79 7.45 -2.90 -19.78
CA ILE A 79 8.89 -2.99 -20.10
C ILE A 79 9.41 -4.33 -19.58
N LEU A 80 9.85 -5.19 -20.49
CA LEU A 80 10.45 -6.48 -20.16
C LEU A 80 11.98 -6.36 -20.05
N ASP A 81 12.57 -7.20 -19.24
CA ASP A 81 14.02 -7.39 -19.14
C ASP A 81 14.38 -8.59 -20.03
N VAL A 82 14.80 -8.33 -21.26
CA VAL A 82 15.07 -9.36 -22.28
C VAL A 82 16.19 -10.33 -21.92
N ASP A 83 17.02 -9.98 -20.93
CA ASP A 83 18.08 -10.87 -20.41
C ASP A 83 17.53 -11.96 -19.49
N LYS A 84 16.28 -11.82 -19.04
CA LYS A 84 15.60 -12.81 -18.21
C LYS A 84 14.80 -13.79 -19.07
N ARG A 85 14.80 -15.06 -18.65
CA ARG A 85 13.88 -16.06 -19.18
C ARG A 85 12.53 -15.93 -18.45
N PHE A 86 11.47 -15.79 -19.20
CA PHE A 86 10.11 -15.73 -18.67
C PHE A 86 9.36 -17.03 -18.96
N SER A 87 8.63 -17.52 -17.98
CA SER A 87 7.61 -18.55 -18.22
C SER A 87 6.36 -17.93 -18.90
N SER A 88 5.55 -18.77 -19.54
CA SER A 88 4.28 -18.32 -20.15
C SER A 88 3.35 -17.63 -19.14
N ASP A 89 3.29 -18.16 -17.90
CA ASP A 89 2.45 -17.61 -16.85
C ASP A 89 2.96 -16.23 -16.37
N GLU A 90 4.27 -16.05 -16.28
CA GLU A 90 4.87 -14.75 -15.92
C GLU A 90 4.59 -13.69 -16.98
N ILE A 91 4.71 -14.02 -18.26
CA ILE A 91 4.39 -13.09 -19.37
C ILE A 91 2.93 -12.67 -19.27
N LEU A 92 2.02 -13.62 -19.11
CA LEU A 92 0.59 -13.34 -19.02
C LEU A 92 0.25 -12.51 -17.77
N GLN A 93 0.86 -12.84 -16.65
CA GLN A 93 0.68 -12.12 -15.40
C GLN A 93 1.14 -10.67 -15.52
N GLN A 94 2.34 -10.42 -16.06
CA GLN A 94 2.87 -9.07 -16.26
C GLN A 94 2.05 -8.26 -17.27
N ALA A 95 1.61 -8.88 -18.36
CA ALA A 95 0.74 -8.23 -19.36
C ALA A 95 -0.61 -7.82 -18.74
N ASN A 96 -1.25 -8.71 -18.00
CA ASN A 96 -2.51 -8.41 -17.32
C ASN A 96 -2.34 -7.32 -16.24
N GLN A 97 -1.19 -7.30 -15.57
CA GLN A 97 -0.84 -6.28 -14.60
C GLN A 97 -0.68 -4.91 -15.26
N ALA A 98 0.06 -4.83 -16.37
CA ALA A 98 0.23 -3.59 -17.12
C ALA A 98 -1.11 -3.03 -17.64
N LEU A 99 -2.02 -3.89 -18.10
CA LEU A 99 -3.36 -3.52 -18.58
C LEU A 99 -4.32 -3.03 -17.49
N ARG A 100 -4.12 -3.46 -16.27
CA ARG A 100 -4.93 -3.02 -15.13
C ARG A 100 -4.71 -1.56 -14.79
N GLY A 101 -3.81 -0.89 -15.54
CA GLY A 101 -3.60 0.56 -15.44
C GLY A 101 -3.00 0.99 -14.13
N SER A 102 -2.22 0.13 -13.54
CA SER A 102 -1.26 0.57 -12.56
C SER A 102 -0.18 1.35 -13.31
N ASN A 103 -0.35 2.68 -13.41
CA ASN A 103 0.79 3.58 -13.59
C ASN A 103 1.79 3.43 -12.44
N GLU A 104 1.46 2.57 -11.50
CA GLU A 104 2.23 2.06 -10.40
C GLU A 104 2.37 0.56 -10.62
N ALA A 105 3.49 0.17 -11.25
CA ALA A 105 3.95 -1.20 -11.18
C ALA A 105 3.87 -1.66 -9.71
N LEU A 106 3.39 -2.89 -9.45
CA LEU A 106 3.84 -3.60 -8.26
C LEU A 106 5.36 -3.41 -8.23
N PRO A 107 5.98 -3.11 -7.10
CA PRO A 107 7.40 -2.80 -7.04
C PRO A 107 8.20 -4.01 -7.50
N THR A 108 8.46 -4.06 -8.81
CA THR A 108 9.46 -4.91 -9.40
C THR A 108 10.78 -4.19 -9.15
N GLY A 109 11.43 -4.54 -8.06
CA GLY A 109 12.77 -4.12 -7.65
C GLY A 109 13.05 -2.62 -7.77
N ASP A 110 13.43 -1.98 -6.66
CA ASP A 110 13.97 -0.61 -6.54
C ASP A 110 12.99 0.57 -6.41
N SER A 111 11.76 0.39 -5.94
CA SER A 111 11.14 1.48 -5.20
C SER A 111 11.97 1.67 -3.93
N ILE A 112 12.67 2.81 -3.81
CA ILE A 112 13.42 3.16 -2.59
C ILE A 112 12.38 3.31 -1.49
N ARG A 113 12.19 2.22 -0.73
CA ARG A 113 11.36 2.26 0.47
C ARG A 113 12.05 3.14 1.49
N ARG A 114 11.27 3.97 2.14
CA ARG A 114 11.78 4.83 3.18
C ARG A 114 11.76 4.06 4.50
N ASP A 115 12.93 3.81 5.07
CA ASP A 115 13.07 3.00 6.28
C ASP A 115 12.32 3.59 7.48
N SER A 116 12.21 4.92 7.54
CA SER A 116 11.49 5.63 8.60
C SER A 116 9.97 5.76 8.36
N TRP A 117 9.41 5.13 7.32
CA TRP A 117 7.98 5.20 7.00
C TRP A 117 7.23 3.93 7.39
N VAL A 118 6.14 4.09 8.12
CA VAL A 118 5.28 3.01 8.64
C VAL A 118 3.85 3.19 8.17
N LEU A 119 3.32 2.19 7.50
CA LEU A 119 1.93 2.13 7.08
C LEU A 119 1.06 1.53 8.19
N PHE A 120 0.01 2.22 8.60
CA PHE A 120 -1.05 1.70 9.45
C PHE A 120 -2.27 1.35 8.61
N THR A 121 -2.68 0.10 8.66
CA THR A 121 -3.87 -0.42 7.98
C THR A 121 -4.42 -1.64 8.73
N GLY A 122 -5.49 -2.22 8.27
CA GLY A 122 -6.05 -3.41 8.94
C GLY A 122 -7.31 -3.96 8.30
N SER A 123 -7.94 -4.89 8.99
CA SER A 123 -9.20 -5.49 8.54
C SER A 123 -10.36 -4.49 8.56
N ASP A 124 -11.43 -4.81 7.82
CA ASP A 124 -12.71 -4.11 7.95
C ASP A 124 -13.30 -4.24 9.36
N GLY A 125 -14.38 -3.50 9.60
CA GLY A 125 -15.15 -3.60 10.85
C GLY A 125 -14.59 -2.77 11.99
N SER A 126 -13.91 -1.67 11.66
CA SER A 126 -13.39 -0.70 12.65
C SER A 126 -12.47 -1.33 13.70
N PRO A 127 -11.36 -1.96 13.29
CA PRO A 127 -10.43 -2.56 14.24
C PRO A 127 -9.72 -1.51 15.11
N GLY A 128 -9.91 -0.21 14.83
CA GLY A 128 -9.34 0.91 15.60
C GLY A 128 -8.00 1.38 15.04
N ILE A 129 -7.81 1.37 13.73
CA ILE A 129 -6.56 1.72 13.03
C ILE A 129 -6.12 3.12 13.41
N SER A 130 -6.91 4.15 13.12
CA SER A 130 -6.59 5.55 13.44
C SER A 130 -6.35 5.79 14.94
N THR A 131 -7.13 5.11 15.80
CA THR A 131 -6.93 5.19 17.25
C THR A 131 -5.55 4.67 17.66
N LEU A 132 -5.11 3.54 17.10
CA LEU A 132 -3.79 2.99 17.39
C LEU A 132 -2.68 3.80 16.71
N ALA A 133 -2.88 4.28 15.48
CA ALA A 133 -1.93 5.13 14.79
C ALA A 133 -1.63 6.42 15.60
N LEU A 134 -2.67 7.18 15.99
CA LEU A 134 -2.52 8.40 16.80
C LEU A 134 -1.80 8.14 18.12
N ASN A 135 -2.25 7.13 18.86
CA ASN A 135 -1.70 6.89 20.20
C ASN A 135 -0.30 6.26 20.15
N THR A 136 0.03 5.49 19.10
CA THR A 136 1.39 5.00 18.87
C THR A 136 2.30 6.16 18.46
N ALA A 137 1.86 7.06 17.57
CA ALA A 137 2.61 8.26 17.18
C ALA A 137 2.88 9.16 18.39
N GLN A 138 1.91 9.34 19.28
CA GLN A 138 2.09 10.09 20.54
C GLN A 138 3.13 9.44 21.47
N GLU A 139 3.15 8.12 21.63
CA GLU A 139 4.18 7.46 22.43
C GLU A 139 5.55 7.49 21.73
N TYR A 140 5.59 7.35 20.39
CA TYR A 140 6.81 7.42 19.59
C TYR A 140 7.42 8.83 19.59
N SER A 141 6.60 9.88 19.57
CA SER A 141 7.08 11.28 19.62
C SER A 141 7.86 11.65 20.90
N LYS A 142 7.80 10.82 21.91
CA LYS A 142 8.66 10.94 23.12
C LYS A 142 10.09 10.46 22.87
N LEU A 143 10.35 9.79 21.75
CA LEU A 143 11.62 9.16 21.39
C LEU A 143 12.29 9.86 20.19
N ALA A 144 11.50 10.33 19.21
CA ALA A 144 11.98 10.94 17.97
C ALA A 144 10.95 11.92 17.38
N GLN A 145 11.38 12.72 16.39
CA GLN A 145 10.50 13.58 15.61
C GLN A 145 9.56 12.72 14.75
N MET A 146 8.28 13.10 14.68
CA MET A 146 7.22 12.29 14.11
C MET A 146 6.24 13.12 13.27
N LEU A 147 5.96 12.66 12.06
CA LEU A 147 4.87 13.13 11.24
C LEU A 147 3.80 12.02 11.12
N LEU A 148 2.60 12.32 11.58
CA LEU A 148 1.43 11.45 11.42
C LEU A 148 0.61 11.96 10.22
N ILE A 149 0.33 11.08 9.27
CA ILE A 149 -0.43 11.39 8.05
C ILE A 149 -1.82 10.77 8.16
N ASP A 150 -2.86 11.60 8.01
CA ASP A 150 -4.24 11.17 7.81
C ASP A 150 -4.49 11.00 6.30
N ALA A 151 -4.38 9.77 5.83
CA ALA A 151 -4.60 9.35 4.46
C ALA A 151 -5.87 8.49 4.31
N ASP A 152 -6.70 8.39 5.35
CA ASP A 152 -8.04 7.81 5.26
C ASP A 152 -9.00 8.83 4.65
N LEU A 153 -9.04 8.89 3.32
CA LEU A 153 -9.86 9.84 2.58
C LEU A 153 -11.36 9.69 2.83
N SER A 154 -11.78 8.51 3.30
CA SER A 154 -13.20 8.21 3.53
C SER A 154 -13.72 8.79 4.84
N GLN A 155 -12.90 8.84 5.89
CA GLN A 155 -13.35 9.22 7.23
C GLN A 155 -12.57 10.38 7.85
N GLN A 156 -11.29 10.58 7.47
CA GLN A 156 -10.40 11.59 8.06
C GLN A 156 -10.45 11.60 9.60
N SER A 157 -10.32 10.39 10.16
CA SER A 157 -10.62 10.11 11.56
C SER A 157 -9.64 10.77 12.53
N LEU A 158 -8.37 10.95 12.10
CA LEU A 158 -7.33 11.51 12.96
C LEU A 158 -7.60 12.98 13.32
N SER A 159 -7.95 13.77 12.33
CA SER A 159 -8.30 15.20 12.55
C SER A 159 -9.47 15.37 13.53
N GLN A 160 -10.49 14.51 13.39
CA GLN A 160 -11.64 14.52 14.31
C GLN A 160 -11.25 14.12 15.74
N MET A 161 -10.30 13.16 15.89
CA MET A 161 -9.85 12.71 17.21
C MET A 161 -9.10 13.78 18.01
N VAL A 162 -8.38 14.66 17.32
CA VAL A 162 -7.63 15.76 17.95
C VAL A 162 -8.40 17.08 18.01
N GLY A 163 -9.65 17.11 17.54
CA GLY A 163 -10.50 18.31 17.55
C GLY A 163 -10.07 19.39 16.56
N GLU A 164 -9.21 19.04 15.61
CA GLU A 164 -8.78 19.95 14.56
C GLU A 164 -9.68 19.82 13.33
N ARG A 165 -9.76 20.91 12.57
CA ARG A 165 -10.34 20.84 11.22
C ARG A 165 -9.35 20.11 10.33
N VAL A 166 -9.89 19.31 9.40
CA VAL A 166 -9.08 18.70 8.33
C VAL A 166 -8.24 19.78 7.67
N SER A 167 -6.95 19.66 7.78
CA SER A 167 -5.99 20.60 7.22
C SER A 167 -4.95 19.84 6.39
N TYR A 168 -4.83 20.25 5.13
CA TYR A 168 -3.74 19.78 4.25
C TYR A 168 -2.39 20.42 4.63
N GLN A 169 -2.40 21.41 5.52
CA GLN A 169 -1.19 21.96 6.11
C GLN A 169 -0.83 21.19 7.36
N ARG A 170 0.46 21.10 7.61
CA ARG A 170 1.02 20.43 8.77
C ARG A 170 0.70 21.21 10.05
N SER A 171 0.04 20.55 10.99
CA SER A 171 -0.31 21.06 12.31
C SER A 171 0.54 20.41 13.40
N ALA A 172 1.15 21.18 14.28
CA ALA A 172 1.89 20.64 15.43
C ALA A 172 0.93 20.24 16.54
N LEU A 173 0.91 18.95 16.91
CA LEU A 173 0.16 18.46 18.09
C LEU A 173 0.96 18.63 19.38
N ASN A 174 2.29 18.49 19.29
CA ASN A 174 3.23 18.80 20.36
C ASN A 174 4.61 19.13 19.76
N ASN A 175 5.65 19.27 20.61
CA ASN A 175 7.00 19.66 20.16
C ASN A 175 7.66 18.68 19.18
N ALA A 176 7.23 17.42 19.16
CA ALA A 176 7.84 16.34 18.36
C ALA A 176 6.83 15.58 17.49
N LEU A 177 5.54 15.88 17.58
CA LEU A 177 4.49 15.25 16.78
C LEU A 177 3.73 16.29 15.97
N SER A 178 3.66 16.11 14.68
CA SER A 178 2.82 16.86 13.77
C SER A 178 1.80 15.95 13.09
N LEU A 179 0.64 16.51 12.74
CA LEU A 179 -0.41 15.87 11.95
C LEU A 179 -0.59 16.61 10.64
N GLN A 180 -0.81 15.87 9.57
CA GLN A 180 -1.16 16.42 8.26
C GLN A 180 -2.19 15.49 7.58
N SER A 181 -3.28 16.06 7.06
CA SER A 181 -4.15 15.37 6.11
C SER A 181 -3.59 15.56 4.70
N ILE A 182 -3.76 14.59 3.82
CA ILE A 182 -3.28 14.66 2.44
C ILE A 182 -4.38 14.27 1.46
N ALA A 183 -4.38 14.89 0.29
CA ALA A 183 -5.22 14.51 -0.84
C ALA A 183 -4.43 13.78 -1.93
N SER A 184 -3.10 13.93 -1.94
CA SER A 184 -2.17 13.22 -2.81
C SER A 184 -0.95 12.75 -2.01
N PHE A 185 -0.41 11.60 -2.38
CA PHE A 185 0.77 11.01 -1.72
C PHE A 185 2.03 11.89 -1.90
N ASP A 186 2.09 12.65 -3.00
CA ASP A 186 3.18 13.57 -3.31
C ASP A 186 3.22 14.80 -2.38
N GLU A 187 2.15 15.03 -1.59
CA GLU A 187 2.09 16.12 -0.60
C GLU A 187 2.86 15.79 0.70
N ILE A 188 3.36 14.57 0.86
CA ILE A 188 4.10 14.18 2.06
C ILE A 188 5.52 14.74 2.01
N GLU A 189 5.74 15.84 2.71
CA GLU A 189 7.04 16.45 2.91
C GLU A 189 7.60 16.05 4.28
N SER A 190 8.39 14.98 4.33
CA SER A 190 9.11 14.55 5.55
C SER A 190 10.52 15.11 5.59
N ARG A 191 11.01 15.42 6.79
CA ARG A 191 12.40 15.76 7.03
C ARG A 191 13.25 14.50 7.12
N GLU A 192 14.56 14.62 6.94
CA GLU A 192 15.48 13.47 6.98
C GLU A 192 15.53 12.77 8.35
N ASP A 193 15.36 13.55 9.42
CA ASP A 193 15.39 13.08 10.82
C ASP A 193 14.00 12.70 11.37
N GLU A 194 13.00 12.63 10.51
CA GLU A 194 11.60 12.45 10.90
C GLU A 194 11.06 11.09 10.49
N SER A 195 10.47 10.37 11.43
CA SER A 195 9.68 9.17 11.12
C SER A 195 8.27 9.56 10.69
N VAL A 196 7.71 8.81 9.72
CA VAL A 196 6.38 9.08 9.16
C VAL A 196 5.47 7.88 9.40
N PHE A 197 4.35 8.11 10.07
CA PHE A 197 3.28 7.13 10.21
C PHE A 197 2.12 7.52 9.32
N ILE A 198 1.64 6.60 8.49
CA ILE A 198 0.60 6.85 7.48
C ILE A 198 -0.62 5.99 7.81
N ASP A 199 -1.72 6.63 8.18
CA ASP A 199 -3.01 5.97 8.42
C ASP A 199 -3.83 6.01 7.12
N VAL A 200 -3.99 4.86 6.47
CA VAL A 200 -4.83 4.71 5.28
C VAL A 200 -6.20 4.09 5.59
N GLY A 201 -6.51 3.87 6.86
CA GLY A 201 -7.73 3.18 7.25
C GLY A 201 -7.72 1.69 6.92
N SER A 202 -8.91 1.13 6.70
CA SER A 202 -9.06 -0.29 6.38
C SER A 202 -8.44 -0.64 5.03
N ALA A 203 -7.75 -1.76 5.00
CA ALA A 203 -7.19 -2.28 3.75
C ALA A 203 -8.32 -2.60 2.75
N PRO A 204 -8.13 -2.32 1.45
CA PRO A 204 -9.11 -2.68 0.44
C PRO A 204 -9.26 -4.20 0.33
N VAL A 205 -10.31 -4.65 -0.35
CA VAL A 205 -10.48 -6.08 -0.65
C VAL A 205 -9.29 -6.55 -1.48
N MET A 206 -8.45 -7.44 -0.94
CA MET A 206 -7.14 -7.80 -1.51
C MET A 206 -7.23 -8.32 -2.95
N SER A 207 -8.27 -9.06 -3.31
CA SER A 207 -8.50 -9.52 -4.68
C SER A 207 -8.72 -8.38 -5.68
N GLN A 208 -9.06 -7.19 -5.20
CA GLN A 208 -9.33 -6.00 -6.01
C GLN A 208 -8.25 -4.90 -5.83
N ALA A 209 -7.40 -5.00 -4.80
CA ALA A 209 -6.46 -3.95 -4.41
C ALA A 209 -5.59 -3.45 -5.58
N VAL A 210 -5.05 -4.37 -6.39
CA VAL A 210 -4.21 -4.04 -7.56
C VAL A 210 -5.01 -3.41 -8.71
N SER A 211 -6.31 -3.69 -8.80
CA SER A 211 -7.19 -3.19 -9.88
C SER A 211 -8.08 -2.03 -9.43
N ASP A 212 -8.02 -1.66 -8.16
CA ASP A 212 -8.84 -0.58 -7.61
C ASP A 212 -8.31 0.77 -8.10
N ARG A 213 -9.11 1.42 -8.97
CA ARG A 213 -8.78 2.74 -9.54
C ARG A 213 -9.27 3.90 -8.69
N ARG A 214 -10.02 3.62 -7.62
CA ARG A 214 -10.45 4.65 -6.69
C ARG A 214 -9.24 5.25 -5.98
N THR A 215 -9.38 6.47 -5.54
CA THR A 215 -8.30 7.20 -4.88
C THR A 215 -7.77 6.44 -3.66
N GLU A 216 -8.64 5.83 -2.86
CA GLU A 216 -8.26 5.03 -1.68
C GLU A 216 -7.41 3.80 -2.04
N GLY A 217 -7.76 3.08 -3.13
CA GLY A 217 -6.98 1.94 -3.61
C GLY A 217 -5.60 2.36 -4.10
N LYS A 218 -5.52 3.48 -4.82
CA LYS A 218 -4.23 4.06 -5.26
C LYS A 218 -3.36 4.45 -4.06
N PHE A 219 -3.93 5.15 -3.08
CA PHE A 219 -3.23 5.53 -1.85
C PHE A 219 -2.67 4.32 -1.11
N PHE A 220 -3.49 3.30 -0.92
CA PHE A 220 -3.05 2.07 -0.28
C PHE A 220 -1.85 1.44 -1.00
N MET A 221 -1.88 1.36 -2.33
CA MET A 221 -0.78 0.82 -3.13
C MET A 221 0.47 1.69 -3.08
N GLN A 222 0.33 3.02 -3.13
CA GLN A 222 1.44 3.96 -2.98
C GLN A 222 2.10 3.83 -1.60
N ALA A 223 1.31 3.75 -0.55
CA ALA A 223 1.80 3.54 0.82
C ALA A 223 2.55 2.21 0.96
N LEU A 224 2.00 1.10 0.42
CA LEU A 224 2.67 -0.19 0.39
C LEU A 224 4.02 -0.16 -0.35
N ASN A 225 4.13 0.66 -1.39
CA ASN A 225 5.35 0.78 -2.18
C ASN A 225 6.41 1.66 -1.51
N SER A 226 5.99 2.65 -0.73
CA SER A 226 6.87 3.65 -0.13
C SER A 226 7.31 3.30 1.30
N CYS A 227 6.48 2.57 2.05
CA CYS A 227 6.79 2.18 3.43
C CYS A 227 7.63 0.91 3.49
N SER A 228 8.62 0.88 4.38
CA SER A 228 9.40 -0.32 4.70
C SER A 228 8.71 -1.19 5.76
N HIS A 229 7.87 -0.58 6.59
CA HIS A 229 7.17 -1.23 7.69
C HIS A 229 5.65 -1.10 7.54
N ILE A 230 4.93 -2.16 7.87
CA ILE A 230 3.47 -2.20 7.88
C ILE A 230 3.00 -2.65 9.25
N ILE A 231 2.05 -1.93 9.81
CA ILE A 231 1.28 -2.37 10.98
C ILE A 231 -0.10 -2.78 10.49
N TYR A 232 -0.38 -4.08 10.54
CA TYR A 232 -1.67 -4.65 10.15
C TYR A 232 -2.51 -4.96 11.39
N ILE A 233 -3.66 -4.30 11.51
CA ILE A 233 -4.50 -4.33 12.71
C ILE A 233 -5.75 -5.16 12.44
N ILE A 234 -6.02 -6.11 13.33
CA ILE A 234 -7.26 -6.87 13.36
C ILE A 234 -7.91 -6.79 14.74
N HIS A 235 -9.21 -7.09 14.83
CA HIS A 235 -9.90 -7.29 16.08
C HIS A 235 -10.35 -8.75 16.24
N GLN A 236 -10.87 -9.10 17.39
CA GLN A 236 -11.23 -10.48 17.72
C GLN A 236 -12.52 -10.92 16.99
N ASP A 237 -12.40 -11.16 15.69
CA ASP A 237 -13.48 -11.57 14.80
C ASP A 237 -12.99 -12.57 13.75
N SER A 238 -13.81 -13.57 13.41
CA SER A 238 -13.44 -14.61 12.43
C SER A 238 -13.26 -14.06 11.01
N ARG A 239 -14.04 -13.05 10.63
CA ARG A 239 -13.89 -12.37 9.34
C ARG A 239 -12.56 -11.64 9.26
N ALA A 240 -12.11 -11.00 10.35
CA ALA A 240 -10.82 -10.35 10.42
C ALA A 240 -9.64 -11.34 10.26
N LEU A 241 -9.77 -12.58 10.78
CA LEU A 241 -8.79 -13.64 10.54
C LEU A 241 -8.74 -14.07 9.06
N TYR A 242 -9.90 -14.16 8.40
CA TYR A 242 -9.94 -14.44 6.96
C TYR A 242 -9.29 -13.32 6.14
N GLN A 243 -9.58 -12.07 6.48
CA GLN A 243 -8.95 -10.91 5.80
C GLN A 243 -7.44 -10.85 6.02
N LEU A 244 -6.97 -11.24 7.21
CA LEU A 244 -5.54 -11.41 7.50
C LEU A 244 -4.90 -12.44 6.57
N GLU A 245 -5.55 -13.58 6.34
CA GLU A 245 -5.07 -14.60 5.39
C GLU A 245 -4.96 -14.05 3.97
N GLN A 246 -6.00 -13.34 3.51
CA GLN A 246 -5.99 -12.70 2.18
C GLN A 246 -4.88 -11.65 2.05
N PHE A 247 -4.62 -10.91 3.11
CA PHE A 247 -3.53 -9.93 3.15
C PHE A 247 -2.16 -10.62 3.09
N GLU A 248 -1.94 -11.71 3.82
CA GLU A 248 -0.72 -12.51 3.76
C GLU A 248 -0.46 -13.09 2.35
N GLU A 249 -1.49 -13.62 1.70
CA GLU A 249 -1.38 -14.10 0.32
C GLU A 249 -1.08 -12.97 -0.66
N PHE A 250 -1.71 -11.82 -0.46
CA PHE A 250 -1.45 -10.63 -1.27
C PHE A 250 0.01 -10.16 -1.15
N LEU A 251 0.58 -10.17 0.06
CA LEU A 251 1.96 -9.76 0.29
C LEU A 251 3.00 -10.66 -0.41
N LYS A 252 2.68 -11.92 -0.68
CA LYS A 252 3.56 -12.82 -1.45
C LYS A 252 3.79 -12.37 -2.89
N MET A 253 2.94 -11.49 -3.43
CA MET A 253 3.11 -10.92 -4.76
C MET A 253 4.17 -9.81 -4.81
N PHE A 254 4.66 -9.35 -3.66
CA PHE A 254 5.70 -8.33 -3.58
C PHE A 254 7.09 -8.99 -3.51
N SER A 255 7.98 -8.61 -4.42
CA SER A 255 9.36 -9.13 -4.48
C SER A 255 10.26 -8.63 -3.35
N SER A 256 9.94 -7.46 -2.78
CA SER A 256 10.69 -6.87 -1.67
C SER A 256 10.15 -7.31 -0.32
N LYS A 257 11.04 -7.67 0.61
CA LYS A 257 10.66 -7.97 2.00
C LYS A 257 10.03 -6.75 2.66
N LEU A 258 8.74 -6.85 2.93
CA LEU A 258 8.00 -5.93 3.78
C LEU A 258 8.11 -6.41 5.23
N ASN A 259 8.46 -5.50 6.13
CA ASN A 259 8.45 -5.79 7.57
C ASN A 259 7.04 -5.60 8.11
N VAL A 260 6.31 -6.67 8.34
CA VAL A 260 4.93 -6.60 8.82
C VAL A 260 4.85 -6.93 10.29
N ILE A 261 4.19 -6.05 11.03
CA ILE A 261 3.90 -6.17 12.47
C ILE A 261 2.39 -6.28 12.62
N TYR A 262 1.93 -7.29 13.36
CA TYR A 262 0.51 -7.56 13.51
C TYR A 262 0.00 -7.11 14.86
N LEU A 263 -1.13 -6.42 14.89
CA LEU A 263 -1.79 -6.02 16.14
C LEU A 263 -3.14 -6.71 16.25
N LEU A 264 -3.35 -7.46 17.32
CA LEU A 264 -4.68 -7.90 17.74
C LEU A 264 -5.23 -6.88 18.72
N ASN A 265 -6.16 -6.05 18.23
CA ASN A 265 -6.77 -4.97 19.01
C ASN A 265 -8.13 -5.40 19.61
N LYS A 266 -8.62 -4.60 20.54
CA LYS A 266 -9.90 -4.80 21.24
C LYS A 266 -10.01 -6.19 21.85
N GLU A 267 -8.91 -6.69 22.37
CA GLU A 267 -8.87 -8.02 22.94
C GLU A 267 -9.70 -8.08 24.22
N SER A 268 -10.79 -8.80 24.16
CA SER A 268 -11.69 -9.01 25.31
C SER A 268 -11.18 -10.12 26.22
N SER A 269 -11.65 -10.13 27.47
CA SER A 269 -11.37 -11.20 28.45
C SER A 269 -12.27 -12.44 28.29
N SER A 270 -12.88 -12.65 27.09
CA SER A 270 -13.78 -13.74 26.84
C SER A 270 -13.09 -15.13 26.91
N SER A 271 -13.86 -16.17 27.17
CA SER A 271 -13.38 -17.56 27.20
C SER A 271 -12.83 -18.05 25.86
N SER A 272 -13.22 -17.43 24.75
CA SER A 272 -12.71 -17.71 23.39
C SER A 272 -11.33 -17.10 23.10
N ARG A 273 -10.85 -16.18 23.95
CA ARG A 273 -9.58 -15.49 23.77
C ARG A 273 -8.37 -16.40 23.50
N PRO A 274 -8.13 -17.48 24.26
CA PRO A 274 -6.97 -18.33 24.02
C PRO A 274 -7.00 -19.02 22.66
N LEU A 275 -8.20 -19.48 22.23
CA LEU A 275 -8.36 -20.11 20.91
C LEU A 275 -8.16 -19.12 19.78
N PHE A 276 -8.69 -17.91 19.90
CA PHE A 276 -8.49 -16.86 18.90
C PHE A 276 -7.03 -16.46 18.79
N ARG A 277 -6.32 -16.28 19.91
CA ARG A 277 -4.87 -16.01 19.93
C ARG A 277 -4.07 -17.12 19.22
N LYS A 278 -4.44 -18.38 19.44
CA LYS A 278 -3.80 -19.52 18.78
C LYS A 278 -4.03 -19.45 17.27
N SER A 279 -5.25 -19.22 16.83
CA SER A 279 -5.57 -19.07 15.40
C SER A 279 -4.86 -17.86 14.78
N PHE A 280 -4.85 -16.73 15.46
CA PHE A 280 -4.12 -15.55 15.03
C PHE A 280 -2.62 -15.83 14.83
N ARG A 281 -1.95 -16.40 15.84
CA ARG A 281 -0.52 -16.73 15.76
C ARG A 281 -0.19 -17.72 14.64
N SER A 282 -1.07 -18.69 14.39
CA SER A 282 -0.87 -19.67 13.31
C SER A 282 -0.95 -19.05 11.92
N LYS A 283 -1.63 -17.89 11.75
CA LYS A 283 -1.75 -17.20 10.46
C LYS A 283 -0.57 -16.29 10.17
N ILE A 284 0.09 -15.77 11.19
CA ILE A 284 1.21 -14.81 11.05
C ILE A 284 2.59 -15.48 11.08
N ASP A 285 2.65 -16.80 11.25
CA ASP A 285 3.87 -17.63 11.15
C ASP A 285 5.10 -17.05 11.90
N GLY A 286 4.90 -16.74 13.19
CA GLY A 286 5.98 -16.23 14.06
C GLY A 286 6.41 -14.79 13.83
N LYS A 287 5.78 -14.06 12.91
CA LYS A 287 6.06 -12.64 12.67
C LYS A 287 5.81 -11.79 13.92
N PRO A 288 6.44 -10.59 14.03
CA PRO A 288 6.25 -9.68 15.15
C PRO A 288 4.78 -9.35 15.38
N HIS A 289 4.31 -9.44 16.63
CA HIS A 289 2.92 -9.13 16.94
C HIS A 289 2.74 -8.62 18.36
N PHE A 290 1.69 -7.82 18.57
CA PHE A 290 1.31 -7.27 19.85
C PHE A 290 -0.18 -7.47 20.12
N PHE A 291 -0.53 -7.56 21.39
CA PHE A 291 -1.91 -7.67 21.87
C PHE A 291 -2.31 -6.36 22.54
N MET A 292 -3.32 -5.69 21.97
CA MET A 292 -3.83 -4.42 22.47
C MET A 292 -5.09 -4.66 23.29
N PRO A 293 -5.02 -4.46 24.61
CA PRO A 293 -6.16 -4.68 25.47
C PRO A 293 -7.30 -3.69 25.19
N TYR A 294 -8.54 -4.15 25.39
CA TYR A 294 -9.71 -3.32 25.19
C TYR A 294 -9.92 -2.36 26.35
N GLU A 295 -9.86 -1.08 26.08
CA GLU A 295 -10.01 0.00 27.08
C GLU A 295 -11.00 1.07 26.63
N TYR A 296 -12.28 0.71 26.51
CA TYR A 296 -13.30 1.62 26.02
C TYR A 296 -13.39 2.93 26.81
N GLY A 297 -13.49 2.87 28.15
CA GLY A 297 -13.73 4.06 28.97
C GLY A 297 -12.59 5.09 28.96
N ASN A 298 -11.33 4.65 28.84
CA ASN A 298 -10.20 5.58 28.70
C ASN A 298 -10.16 6.21 27.29
N LEU A 299 -10.45 5.41 26.25
CA LEU A 299 -10.51 5.90 24.87
C LEU A 299 -11.68 6.86 24.65
N GLU A 300 -12.83 6.59 25.23
CA GLU A 300 -13.99 7.49 25.20
C GLU A 300 -13.68 8.83 25.87
N ARG A 301 -13.05 8.81 27.05
CA ARG A 301 -12.61 10.03 27.74
C ARG A 301 -11.57 10.81 26.93
N ALA A 302 -10.64 10.11 26.26
CA ALA A 302 -9.65 10.74 25.40
C ALA A 302 -10.34 11.43 24.21
N ARG A 303 -11.26 10.75 23.53
CA ARG A 303 -12.03 11.31 22.41
C ARG A 303 -12.85 12.54 22.83
N ASN A 304 -13.57 12.47 23.95
CA ASN A 304 -14.37 13.59 24.44
C ASN A 304 -13.56 14.82 24.85
N ARG A 305 -12.25 14.66 25.04
CA ARG A 305 -11.32 15.76 25.38
C ARG A 305 -10.40 16.15 24.22
N TYR A 306 -10.57 15.54 23.05
CA TYR A 306 -9.65 15.70 21.92
C TYR A 306 -8.19 15.47 22.33
N ALA A 307 -7.95 14.47 23.15
CA ALA A 307 -6.67 14.17 23.73
C ALA A 307 -6.24 12.72 23.38
N THR A 308 -4.96 12.44 23.54
CA THR A 308 -4.44 11.08 23.39
C THR A 308 -4.69 10.26 24.67
N LEU A 309 -4.61 8.94 24.54
CA LEU A 309 -4.81 8.04 25.67
C LEU A 309 -3.78 8.29 26.78
N SER A 310 -2.53 8.58 26.43
CA SER A 310 -1.48 8.82 27.42
C SER A 310 -1.66 10.12 28.21
N GLU A 311 -2.32 11.12 27.65
CA GLU A 311 -2.69 12.35 28.33
C GLU A 311 -3.84 12.13 29.33
N VAL A 312 -4.75 11.21 29.02
CA VAL A 312 -5.87 10.87 29.93
C VAL A 312 -5.46 9.85 30.99
N ASN A 313 -4.73 8.80 30.59
CA ASN A 313 -4.27 7.75 31.50
C ASN A 313 -3.00 7.04 30.99
N SER A 314 -1.85 7.62 31.30
CA SER A 314 -0.55 7.08 30.87
C SER A 314 -0.17 5.73 31.51
N ARG A 315 -0.90 5.30 32.56
CA ARG A 315 -0.66 4.04 33.28
C ARG A 315 -1.62 2.93 32.89
N SER A 316 -2.52 3.18 31.96
CA SER A 316 -3.48 2.17 31.49
C SER A 316 -2.77 0.99 30.82
N SER A 317 -3.43 -0.16 30.74
CA SER A 317 -2.85 -1.35 30.11
C SER A 317 -2.61 -1.12 28.61
N LEU A 318 -3.51 -0.39 27.94
CA LEU A 318 -3.36 -0.04 26.54
C LEU A 318 -2.23 0.98 26.32
N SER A 319 -2.10 2.01 27.20
CA SER A 319 -0.99 2.96 27.10
C SER A 319 0.37 2.28 27.26
N ARG A 320 0.47 1.25 28.11
CA ARG A 320 1.70 0.45 28.24
C ARG A 320 2.01 -0.36 26.99
N ALA A 321 1.01 -1.04 26.43
CA ALA A 321 1.16 -1.81 25.19
C ALA A 321 1.57 -0.91 24.00
N LEU A 322 0.97 0.29 23.89
CA LEU A 322 1.34 1.26 22.85
C LEU A 322 2.78 1.79 23.02
N ARG A 323 3.22 2.00 24.26
CA ARG A 323 4.60 2.38 24.55
C ARG A 323 5.59 1.27 24.18
N GLU A 324 5.26 0.02 24.46
CA GLU A 324 6.06 -1.13 24.06
C GLU A 324 6.18 -1.22 22.53
N LEU A 325 5.07 -1.01 21.81
CA LEU A 325 5.07 -0.93 20.34
C LEU A 325 5.92 0.24 19.84
N ALA A 326 5.79 1.44 20.41
CA ALA A 326 6.58 2.61 20.03
C ALA A 326 8.09 2.38 20.23
N ILE A 327 8.49 1.80 21.36
CA ILE A 327 9.89 1.43 21.64
C ILE A 327 10.38 0.36 20.64
N TYR A 328 9.56 -0.61 20.32
CA TYR A 328 9.90 -1.62 19.31
C TYR A 328 10.13 -0.98 17.92
N LEU A 329 9.20 -0.12 17.48
CA LEU A 329 9.33 0.60 16.22
C LEU A 329 10.60 1.46 16.18
N HIS A 330 10.89 2.22 17.24
CA HIS A 330 12.09 3.06 17.32
C HIS A 330 13.41 2.29 17.23
N LYS A 331 13.40 0.98 17.50
CA LYS A 331 14.59 0.12 17.38
C LYS A 331 14.80 -0.44 15.97
N ILE A 332 13.75 -0.48 15.16
CA ILE A 332 13.78 -1.13 13.84
C ILE A 332 13.69 -0.13 12.67
N ILE A 333 13.30 1.11 12.97
CA ILE A 333 13.28 2.28 12.10
C ILE A 333 14.51 3.15 12.40
#